data_f4cbb25837d22ceeea75416dd89a94eb
#
_entry.id   f4cbb25837d22ceeea75416dd89a94eb
#
_cell.length_a   1.000
_cell.length_b   1.000
_cell.length_c   1.000
_cell.angle_alpha   90.00
_cell.angle_beta   90.00
_cell.angle_gamma   90.00
#
_symmetry.space_group_name_H-M   'P 1'
#
loop_
_entity.id
_entity.type
_entity.pdbx_description
1 polymer ?
#
loop_
_entity_poly.entity_id
_entity_poly.type
_entity_poly.pdbx_seq_one_letter_code
_entity_poly.pdbx_strand_id
1 'polypeptide(L)'
;MTIRITEDDIDIRAEHEALKSPDAGAIVTFTGTVRDLPDGGGLNAMTLEHYPGMTESEIEIIINEAKARWSLIKVTVIHRVGRLLPTENIVFVGCSSAHRGMAFDGTNFIMDFLKTKAPFWKLEDGPEGAVWVESRASDEKAVDRWKNSD
;
A
#
# COMPACT_ATOMS: atom_id res chain seq x y z
N MET A 1 12.55 6.04 -7.04
CA MET A 1 11.42 5.56 -6.20
C MET A 1 10.85 6.71 -5.39
N THR A 2 9.57 6.70 -5.18
CA THR A 2 8.88 7.72 -4.37
C THR A 2 8.23 7.04 -3.18
N ILE A 3 8.56 7.49 -1.98
CA ILE A 3 7.95 7.01 -0.73
C ILE A 3 7.44 8.23 0.02
N ARG A 4 6.16 8.21 0.40
CA ARG A 4 5.58 9.30 1.18
C ARG A 4 4.57 8.77 2.19
N ILE A 5 4.72 9.19 3.44
CA ILE A 5 3.74 8.96 4.51
C ILE A 5 3.14 10.33 4.81
N THR A 6 1.82 10.45 4.73
CA THR A 6 1.16 11.76 4.79
C THR A 6 -0.22 11.68 5.42
N GLU A 7 -0.66 12.77 6.03
CA GLU A 7 -2.06 12.93 6.45
C GLU A 7 -2.94 13.46 5.33
N ASP A 8 -2.34 14.02 4.29
CA ASP A 8 -3.07 14.61 3.17
C ASP A 8 -3.64 13.54 2.24
N ASP A 9 -4.71 13.89 1.54
CA ASP A 9 -5.27 13.03 0.51
C ASP A 9 -4.25 12.80 -0.62
N ILE A 10 -4.43 11.71 -1.33
CA ILE A 10 -3.55 11.30 -2.43
C ILE A 10 -4.19 11.73 -3.74
N ASP A 11 -3.49 12.51 -4.53
CA ASP A 11 -3.90 12.84 -5.90
C ASP A 11 -3.58 11.67 -6.81
N ILE A 12 -4.50 10.71 -6.89
CA ILE A 12 -4.33 9.46 -7.64
C ILE A 12 -3.97 9.72 -9.10
N ARG A 13 -4.60 10.70 -9.72
CA ARG A 13 -4.35 11.01 -11.12
C ARG A 13 -2.92 11.51 -11.33
N ALA A 14 -2.47 12.44 -10.51
CA ALA A 14 -1.12 12.98 -10.60
C ALA A 14 -0.07 11.90 -10.36
N GLU A 15 -0.31 11.03 -9.38
CA GLU A 15 0.64 9.95 -9.06
C GLU A 15 0.67 8.88 -10.16
N HIS A 16 -0.46 8.58 -10.78
CA HIS A 16 -0.49 7.70 -11.95
C HIS A 16 0.31 8.30 -13.11
N GLU A 17 0.09 9.56 -13.43
CA GLU A 17 0.79 10.24 -14.53
C GLU A 17 2.32 10.27 -14.28
N ALA A 18 2.73 10.42 -13.03
CA ALA A 18 4.15 10.46 -12.67
C ALA A 18 4.89 9.12 -12.90
N LEU A 19 4.16 8.01 -13.05
CA LEU A 19 4.74 6.70 -13.33
C LEU A 19 5.08 6.50 -14.81
N LYS A 20 4.59 7.36 -15.68
CA LYS A 20 4.85 7.27 -17.11
C LYS A 20 6.32 7.52 -17.43
N SER A 21 6.81 6.80 -18.43
CA SER A 21 8.16 6.92 -18.95
C SER A 21 8.17 6.44 -20.39
N PRO A 22 9.04 6.99 -21.25
CA PRO A 22 9.15 6.51 -22.63
C PRO A 22 9.48 5.03 -22.73
N ASP A 23 10.16 4.47 -21.73
CA ASP A 23 10.55 3.07 -21.69
C ASP A 23 9.47 2.16 -21.10
N ALA A 24 8.44 2.73 -20.51
CA ALA A 24 7.38 1.97 -19.84
C ALA A 24 6.24 1.66 -20.81
N GLY A 25 5.98 0.37 -21.00
CA GLY A 25 4.83 -0.12 -21.74
C GLY A 25 3.66 -0.50 -20.84
N ALA A 26 3.87 -0.54 -19.53
CA ALA A 26 2.85 -0.94 -18.56
C ALA A 26 2.95 -0.14 -17.28
N ILE A 27 1.80 0.25 -16.77
CA ILE A 27 1.66 0.88 -15.47
C ILE A 27 0.57 0.12 -14.72
N VAL A 28 0.90 -0.36 -13.51
CA VAL A 28 -0.07 -1.00 -12.63
C VAL A 28 -0.13 -0.20 -11.35
N THR A 29 -1.33 0.18 -10.96
CA THR A 29 -1.55 0.92 -9.71
C THR A 29 -2.60 0.23 -8.86
N PHE A 30 -2.41 0.31 -7.57
CA PHE A 30 -3.38 -0.11 -6.57
C PHE A 30 -3.70 1.07 -5.67
N THR A 31 -4.99 1.29 -5.45
CA THR A 31 -5.46 2.27 -4.47
C THR A 31 -6.32 1.53 -3.44
N GLY A 32 -5.92 1.61 -2.17
CA GLY A 32 -6.72 1.12 -1.07
C GLY A 32 -7.56 2.24 -0.49
N THR A 33 -8.80 1.94 -0.19
CA THR A 33 -9.74 2.90 0.42
C THR A 33 -10.28 2.37 1.73
N VAL A 34 -10.76 3.27 2.58
CA VAL A 34 -11.40 2.90 3.82
C VAL A 34 -12.75 2.27 3.52
N ARG A 35 -12.90 1.00 3.88
CA ARG A 35 -14.15 0.27 3.74
C ARG A 35 -14.93 0.35 5.04
N ASP A 36 -16.25 0.52 4.93
CA ASP A 36 -17.12 0.45 6.09
C ASP A 36 -17.10 -0.95 6.73
N LEU A 37 -17.54 -1.06 7.97
CA LEU A 37 -17.56 -2.33 8.67
C LEU A 37 -18.54 -3.30 7.99
N PRO A 38 -18.24 -4.63 8.03
CA PRO A 38 -19.17 -5.63 7.54
C PRO A 38 -20.48 -5.62 8.36
N ASP A 39 -21.49 -6.32 7.88
CA ASP A 39 -22.78 -6.51 8.57
C ASP A 39 -23.58 -5.23 8.89
N GLY A 40 -23.65 -4.31 7.92
CA GLY A 40 -24.48 -3.13 8.03
C GLY A 40 -23.75 -1.83 8.23
N GLY A 41 -22.43 -1.88 8.38
CA GLY A 41 -21.62 -0.67 8.43
C GLY A 41 -21.54 -0.05 9.82
N GLY A 42 -21.36 1.26 9.86
CA GLY A 42 -21.29 2.01 11.11
C GLY A 42 -19.88 2.40 11.53
N LEU A 43 -18.89 2.28 10.64
CA LEU A 43 -17.55 2.81 10.90
C LEU A 43 -17.61 4.34 10.86
N ASN A 44 -17.28 4.98 11.98
CA ASN A 44 -17.18 6.43 12.04
C ASN A 44 -15.87 6.91 11.41
N ALA A 45 -14.76 6.27 11.82
CA ALA A 45 -13.45 6.60 11.33
C ALA A 45 -12.47 5.47 11.58
N MET A 46 -11.40 5.47 10.81
CA MET A 46 -10.22 4.65 11.04
C MET A 46 -9.04 5.59 11.25
N THR A 47 -8.26 5.34 12.29
CA THR A 47 -7.03 6.10 12.53
C THR A 47 -5.84 5.19 12.31
N LEU A 48 -4.92 5.65 11.47
CA LEU A 48 -3.67 4.95 11.19
C LEU A 48 -2.51 5.69 11.84
N GLU A 49 -1.67 4.93 12.51
CA GLU A 49 -0.44 5.44 13.09
C GLU A 49 0.75 4.66 12.53
N HIS A 50 1.90 5.29 12.50
CA HIS A 50 3.13 4.69 12.00
C HIS A 50 4.32 5.03 12.89
N TYR A 51 5.45 4.44 12.57
CA TYR A 51 6.72 4.71 13.26
C TYR A 51 7.57 5.60 12.35
N PRO A 52 7.59 6.93 12.56
CA PRO A 52 8.37 7.82 11.69
C PRO A 52 9.82 7.39 11.56
N GLY A 53 10.31 7.37 10.33
CA GLY A 53 11.66 6.90 10.00
C GLY A 53 11.72 5.39 9.76
N MET A 54 11.23 4.59 10.69
CA MET A 54 11.23 3.13 10.56
C MET A 54 10.27 2.67 9.46
N THR A 55 9.10 3.25 9.37
CA THR A 55 8.11 2.90 8.35
C THR A 55 8.66 3.15 6.95
N GLU A 56 9.25 4.33 6.72
CA GLU A 56 9.85 4.67 5.44
C GLU A 56 11.00 3.74 5.09
N SER A 57 11.86 3.40 6.08
CA SER A 57 12.97 2.47 5.88
C SER A 57 12.48 1.07 5.49
N GLU A 58 11.44 0.56 6.13
CA GLU A 58 10.87 -0.74 5.79
C GLU A 58 10.26 -0.74 4.39
N ILE A 59 9.58 0.33 4.01
CA ILE A 59 9.04 0.46 2.66
C ILE A 59 10.17 0.50 1.62
N GLU A 60 11.25 1.20 1.90
CA GLU A 60 12.41 1.24 1.02
C GLU A 60 13.01 -0.15 0.80
N ILE A 61 13.14 -0.93 1.87
CA ILE A 61 13.61 -2.32 1.78
C ILE A 61 12.69 -3.16 0.89
N ILE A 62 11.38 -3.04 1.07
CA ILE A 62 10.39 -3.75 0.27
C ILE A 62 10.52 -3.38 -1.22
N ILE A 63 10.63 -2.10 -1.53
CA ILE A 63 10.77 -1.62 -2.91
C ILE A 63 12.08 -2.12 -3.53
N ASN A 64 13.18 -2.05 -2.80
CA ASN A 64 14.47 -2.51 -3.30
C ASN A 64 14.47 -4.02 -3.57
N GLU A 65 13.78 -4.79 -2.74
CA GLU A 65 13.62 -6.23 -2.99
C GLU A 65 12.76 -6.50 -4.23
N ALA A 66 11.70 -5.74 -4.43
CA ALA A 66 10.90 -5.84 -5.65
C ALA A 66 11.72 -5.51 -6.89
N LYS A 67 12.54 -4.47 -6.83
CA LYS A 67 13.42 -4.07 -7.93
C LYS A 67 14.51 -5.09 -8.21
N ALA A 68 14.95 -5.83 -7.21
CA ALA A 68 15.92 -6.90 -7.39
C ALA A 68 15.31 -8.12 -8.11
N ARG A 69 14.00 -8.33 -7.96
CA ARG A 69 13.29 -9.45 -8.59
C ARG A 69 12.80 -9.11 -9.99
N TRP A 70 12.39 -7.88 -10.22
CA TRP A 70 11.78 -7.47 -11.49
C TRP A 70 12.36 -6.15 -11.97
N SER A 71 12.42 -6.00 -13.30
CA SER A 71 12.88 -4.75 -13.93
C SER A 71 11.79 -3.69 -13.87
N LEU A 72 11.68 -3.02 -12.74
CA LEU A 72 10.73 -1.92 -12.53
C LEU A 72 11.40 -0.58 -12.89
N ILE A 73 10.68 0.26 -13.63
CA ILE A 73 11.21 1.56 -14.08
C ILE A 73 10.97 2.61 -13.01
N LYS A 74 9.71 2.78 -12.59
CA LYS A 74 9.34 3.70 -11.51
C LYS A 74 8.47 2.97 -10.51
N VAL A 75 8.65 3.29 -9.24
CA VAL A 75 7.87 2.72 -8.15
C VAL A 75 7.46 3.85 -7.21
N THR A 76 6.19 3.90 -6.87
CA THR A 76 5.64 4.88 -5.93
C THR A 76 4.85 4.16 -4.85
N VAL A 77 5.12 4.50 -3.59
CA VAL A 77 4.34 4.04 -2.44
C VAL A 77 3.98 5.26 -1.60
N ILE A 78 2.69 5.51 -1.48
CA ILE A 78 2.18 6.62 -0.65
C ILE A 78 1.17 6.02 0.32
N HIS A 79 1.36 6.27 1.60
CA HIS A 79 0.45 5.77 2.62
C HIS A 79 -0.02 6.92 3.51
N ARG A 80 -1.32 6.98 3.71
CA ARG A 80 -1.89 7.98 4.62
C ARG A 80 -1.87 7.46 6.04
N VAL A 81 -1.81 8.40 6.97
CA VAL A 81 -1.92 8.18 8.40
C VAL A 81 -2.90 9.21 8.97
N GLY A 82 -3.23 9.09 10.24
CA GLY A 82 -4.20 9.96 10.87
C GLY A 82 -5.63 9.43 10.72
N ARG A 83 -6.60 10.28 10.94
CA ARG A 83 -8.01 9.91 10.94
C ARG A 83 -8.58 9.92 9.52
N LEU A 84 -9.15 8.78 9.11
CA LEU A 84 -9.70 8.57 7.78
C LEU A 84 -11.16 8.12 7.90
N LEU A 85 -12.00 8.62 7.00
CA LEU A 85 -13.41 8.27 6.94
C LEU A 85 -13.66 7.22 5.85
N PRO A 86 -14.79 6.48 5.91
CA PRO A 86 -15.13 5.55 4.84
C PRO A 86 -15.08 6.21 3.47
N THR A 87 -14.58 5.50 2.48
CA THR A 87 -14.33 5.88 1.09
C THR A 87 -13.06 6.72 0.86
N GLU A 88 -12.42 7.24 1.89
CA GLU A 88 -11.18 7.97 1.70
C GLU A 88 -10.04 7.04 1.27
N ASN A 89 -9.10 7.58 0.51
CA ASN A 89 -7.91 6.86 0.08
C ASN A 89 -6.99 6.60 1.27
N ILE A 90 -6.46 5.39 1.38
CA ILE A 90 -5.50 5.01 2.42
C ILE A 90 -4.09 4.91 1.84
N VAL A 91 -3.96 4.21 0.72
CA VAL A 91 -2.68 3.82 0.18
C VAL A 91 -2.71 3.82 -1.34
N PHE A 92 -1.61 4.21 -1.93
CA PHE A 92 -1.38 4.13 -3.36
C PHE A 92 -0.05 3.41 -3.58
N VAL A 93 -0.06 2.35 -4.39
CA VAL A 93 1.14 1.67 -4.85
C VAL A 93 1.11 1.58 -6.36
N GLY A 94 2.17 2.02 -7.00
CA GLY A 94 2.26 1.95 -8.45
C GLY A 94 3.63 1.53 -8.92
N CYS A 95 3.66 0.72 -9.98
CA CYS A 95 4.89 0.31 -10.66
C CYS A 95 4.73 0.50 -12.15
N SER A 96 5.77 1.00 -12.80
CA SER A 96 5.86 0.96 -14.26
C SER A 96 7.01 0.05 -14.68
N SER A 97 6.84 -0.60 -15.82
CA SER A 97 7.84 -1.49 -16.39
C SER A 97 7.64 -1.59 -17.91
N ALA A 98 8.60 -2.22 -18.61
CA ALA A 98 8.48 -2.38 -20.05
C ALA A 98 7.25 -3.20 -20.43
N HIS A 99 6.93 -4.24 -19.65
CA HIS A 99 5.82 -5.17 -19.91
C HIS A 99 4.96 -5.38 -18.66
N ARG A 100 3.70 -5.74 -18.87
CA ARG A 100 2.70 -5.82 -17.80
C ARG A 100 3.00 -6.86 -16.71
N GLY A 101 3.62 -7.98 -17.05
CA GLY A 101 3.87 -9.05 -16.07
C GLY A 101 4.65 -8.58 -14.86
N MET A 102 5.77 -7.90 -15.09
CA MET A 102 6.60 -7.38 -14.01
C MET A 102 5.90 -6.27 -13.23
N ALA A 103 5.11 -5.44 -13.92
CA ALA A 103 4.37 -4.37 -13.27
C ALA A 103 3.32 -4.94 -12.29
N PHE A 104 2.59 -5.98 -12.69
CA PHE A 104 1.65 -6.66 -11.81
C PHE A 104 2.36 -7.35 -10.64
N ASP A 105 3.41 -8.11 -10.93
CA ASP A 105 4.14 -8.83 -9.88
C ASP A 105 4.76 -7.88 -8.86
N GLY A 106 5.39 -6.81 -9.33
CA GLY A 106 6.00 -5.81 -8.46
C GLY A 106 4.98 -5.13 -7.55
N THR A 107 3.85 -4.73 -8.10
CA THR A 107 2.78 -4.08 -7.34
C THR A 107 2.18 -5.03 -6.30
N ASN A 108 1.88 -6.26 -6.68
CA ASN A 108 1.39 -7.28 -5.76
C ASN A 108 2.37 -7.58 -4.63
N PHE A 109 3.63 -7.77 -4.98
CA PHE A 109 4.69 -8.03 -3.99
C PHE A 109 4.76 -6.90 -2.95
N ILE A 110 4.82 -5.66 -3.42
CA ILE A 110 4.91 -4.50 -2.53
C ILE A 110 3.69 -4.44 -1.61
N MET A 111 2.50 -4.65 -2.14
CA MET A 111 1.28 -4.63 -1.32
C MET A 111 1.25 -5.73 -0.28
N ASP A 112 1.64 -6.94 -0.64
CA ASP A 112 1.65 -8.06 0.30
C ASP A 112 2.59 -7.79 1.49
N PHE A 113 3.78 -7.29 1.22
CA PHE A 113 4.74 -6.98 2.27
C PHE A 113 4.39 -5.70 3.04
N LEU A 114 3.78 -4.72 2.37
CA LEU A 114 3.31 -3.50 3.03
C LEU A 114 2.28 -3.82 4.12
N LYS A 115 1.42 -4.79 3.86
CA LYS A 115 0.38 -5.24 4.80
C LYS A 115 0.94 -6.00 6.01
N THR A 116 2.13 -6.56 5.92
CA THR A 116 2.67 -7.44 6.95
C THR A 116 3.95 -6.92 7.61
N LYS A 117 4.78 -6.19 6.88
CA LYS A 117 6.11 -5.78 7.34
C LYS A 117 6.21 -4.30 7.72
N ALA A 118 5.44 -3.43 7.07
CA ALA A 118 5.49 -2.02 7.40
C ALA A 118 4.77 -1.76 8.73
N PRO A 119 5.40 -1.01 9.65
CA PRO A 119 4.82 -0.79 10.97
C PRO A 119 3.72 0.27 10.97
N PHE A 120 2.52 -0.18 10.66
CA PHE A 120 1.30 0.60 10.78
C PHE A 120 0.37 -0.01 11.82
N TRP A 121 -0.27 0.85 12.60
CA TRP A 121 -1.31 0.47 13.55
C TRP A 121 -2.63 1.07 13.12
N LYS A 122 -3.70 0.29 13.26
CA LYS A 122 -5.02 0.67 12.81
C LYS A 122 -6.02 0.64 13.96
N LEU A 123 -6.65 1.78 14.23
CA LEU A 123 -7.72 1.91 15.21
C LEU A 123 -9.02 2.14 14.47
N GLU A 124 -9.99 1.25 14.63
CA GLU A 124 -11.34 1.40 14.07
C GLU A 124 -12.28 1.92 15.14
N ASP A 125 -12.95 3.04 14.86
CA ASP A 125 -13.97 3.63 15.70
C ASP A 125 -15.35 3.35 15.10
N GLY A 126 -16.06 2.38 15.69
CA GLY A 126 -17.34 1.90 15.22
C GLY A 126 -18.42 2.00 16.27
N PRO A 127 -19.60 1.36 16.05
CA PRO A 127 -20.75 1.43 16.96
C PRO A 127 -20.45 0.94 18.38
N GLU A 128 -19.49 0.05 18.53
CA GLU A 128 -19.10 -0.53 19.82
C GLU A 128 -17.86 0.13 20.43
N GLY A 129 -17.44 1.28 19.90
CA GLY A 129 -16.27 2.01 20.36
C GLY A 129 -15.03 1.79 19.51
N ALA A 130 -13.89 2.24 19.99
CA ALA A 130 -12.62 2.19 19.28
C ALA A 130 -11.89 0.89 19.59
N VAL A 131 -11.41 0.20 18.55
CA VAL A 131 -10.72 -1.08 18.67
C VAL A 131 -9.49 -1.10 17.77
N TRP A 132 -8.35 -1.51 18.32
CA TRP A 132 -7.15 -1.76 17.54
C TRP A 132 -7.31 -3.05 16.73
N VAL A 133 -6.97 -2.97 15.43
CA VAL A 133 -7.15 -4.09 14.49
C VAL A 133 -5.78 -4.65 14.11
N GLU A 134 -5.65 -5.98 14.19
CA GLU A 134 -4.43 -6.69 13.79
C GLU A 134 -4.49 -7.06 12.30
N SER A 135 -3.31 -7.39 11.74
CA SER A 135 -3.23 -7.86 10.36
C SER A 135 -4.01 -9.16 10.19
N ARG A 136 -4.63 -9.32 9.03
CA ARG A 136 -5.44 -10.51 8.74
C ARG A 136 -4.57 -11.70 8.34
N ALA A 137 -5.00 -12.90 8.68
CA ALA A 137 -4.32 -14.14 8.29
C ALA A 137 -4.17 -14.27 6.76
N SER A 138 -5.13 -13.73 5.98
CA SER A 138 -5.04 -13.71 4.53
C SER A 138 -3.86 -12.88 4.02
N ASP A 139 -3.49 -11.81 4.72
CA ASP A 139 -2.35 -10.97 4.37
C ASP A 139 -1.04 -11.72 4.59
N GLU A 140 -0.94 -12.48 5.67
CA GLU A 140 0.23 -13.30 5.96
C GLU A 140 0.40 -14.44 4.96
N LYS A 141 -0.70 -15.08 4.53
CA LYS A 141 -0.68 -16.10 3.49
C LYS A 141 -0.26 -15.53 2.13
N ALA A 142 -0.67 -14.32 1.81
CA ALA A 142 -0.30 -13.67 0.56
C ALA A 142 1.22 -13.50 0.45
N VAL A 143 1.89 -13.21 1.56
CA VAL A 143 3.35 -13.10 1.61
C VAL A 143 4.03 -14.44 1.31
N ASP A 144 3.45 -15.55 1.74
CA ASP A 144 4.06 -16.88 1.60
C ASP A 144 4.32 -17.27 0.14
N ARG A 145 3.51 -16.78 -0.81
CA ARG A 145 3.73 -17.06 -2.24
C ARG A 145 5.07 -16.53 -2.76
N TRP A 146 5.67 -15.56 -2.10
CA TRP A 146 6.92 -14.93 -2.52
C TRP A 146 8.16 -15.56 -1.92
N LYS A 147 8.00 -16.39 -0.89
CA LYS A 147 9.13 -17.02 -0.19
C LYS A 147 9.86 -18.07 -1.03
N ASN A 148 9.16 -18.74 -1.93
CA ASN A 148 9.68 -19.83 -2.76
C ASN A 148 9.93 -19.45 -4.21
N SER A 149 9.79 -18.17 -4.55
CA SER A 149 10.08 -17.68 -5.90
C SER A 149 11.48 -17.06 -5.94
N ASP A 150 12.37 -17.68 -6.68
CA ASP A 150 13.73 -17.18 -6.92
C ASP A 150 13.76 -16.16 -8.05
#